data_5901c43c2447a53971d4e696a2f60cdb
#
_entry.id   5901c43c2447a53971d4e696a2f60cdb
#
_cell.length_a   1.000
_cell.length_b   1.000
_cell.length_c   1.000
_cell.angle_alpha   90.00
_cell.angle_beta   90.00
_cell.angle_gamma   90.00
#
_symmetry.space_group_name_H-M   'P 1'
#
loop_
_entity.id
_entity.type
_entity.pdbx_description
1 polymer ?
#
loop_
_entity_poly.entity_id
_entity_poly.type
_entity_poly.pdbx_seq_one_letter_code
_entity_poly.pdbx_strand_id
1 'polypeptide(L)'
;METADKKLKVGVVGLGKMGLLHASLLNVMPNVQLAALCDKSWLMRKLAKSTLKGPLVTDKLGEMSNLNLDVVYVTTPIPSHYGIVKEIYVQDIARNLFVEKTLSSNYTQSEELCKLAGASQGHTMVGYMKRFSVTFRKAKELLDQGVLGSVFSFDAYAYSSDFFGVQRHSVSGGRGGVLEDLGSHISDLALWFFGDLLSSIKVSSSTDPRSDSVQFEVIGSNNFTGKFDVSWVKEGYRMPEFGLAIRGTEGTIKVDDTELVFALDSAQPKTWYRQDLDDHVTFLLGESEYFRENDHFIKSIIFNGKSEPNFQTAAKVDYLLEQVRCKANE
;
A
#
# COMPACT_ATOMS: atom_id res chain seq x y z
N MET A 1 21.30 24.76 11.41
CA MET A 1 20.82 24.13 12.66
C MET A 1 19.51 24.80 13.16
N GLU A 2 18.49 24.93 12.28
CA GLU A 2 17.23 25.64 12.62
C GLU A 2 15.96 24.89 12.17
N THR A 3 16.03 23.57 11.89
CA THR A 3 14.87 22.78 11.42
C THR A 3 14.35 21.77 12.46
N ALA A 4 14.86 21.77 13.68
CA ALA A 4 14.56 20.70 14.66
C ALA A 4 13.22 20.85 15.41
N ASP A 5 12.51 21.97 15.31
CA ASP A 5 11.34 22.25 16.15
C ASP A 5 9.98 22.38 15.41
N LYS A 6 9.97 22.41 14.07
CA LYS A 6 8.70 22.57 13.35
C LYS A 6 8.04 21.20 13.12
N LYS A 7 6.96 20.91 13.86
CA LYS A 7 6.11 19.76 13.63
C LYS A 7 5.27 19.96 12.37
N LEU A 8 5.18 18.92 11.52
CA LEU A 8 4.26 18.92 10.39
C LEU A 8 2.81 18.84 10.90
N LYS A 9 1.97 19.74 10.43
CA LYS A 9 0.53 19.72 10.71
C LYS A 9 -0.17 18.72 9.78
N VAL A 10 -0.73 17.68 10.37
CA VAL A 10 -1.35 16.57 9.63
C VAL A 10 -2.85 16.53 9.84
N GLY A 11 -3.60 16.38 8.75
CA GLY A 11 -5.02 16.06 8.76
C GLY A 11 -5.28 14.62 8.32
N VAL A 12 -6.32 13.98 8.87
CA VAL A 12 -6.78 12.65 8.46
C VAL A 12 -8.24 12.71 8.03
N VAL A 13 -8.54 12.21 6.83
CA VAL A 13 -9.88 12.15 6.23
C VAL A 13 -10.32 10.70 6.09
N GLY A 14 -11.40 10.35 6.80
CA GLY A 14 -11.86 8.97 7.01
C GLY A 14 -11.32 8.39 8.31
N LEU A 15 -12.21 8.12 9.28
CA LEU A 15 -11.85 7.56 10.59
C LEU A 15 -12.33 6.11 10.75
N GLY A 16 -12.31 5.35 9.63
CA GLY A 16 -12.47 3.91 9.67
C GLY A 16 -11.29 3.21 10.35
N LYS A 17 -11.19 1.88 10.22
CA LYS A 17 -10.10 1.08 10.84
C LYS A 17 -8.71 1.66 10.48
N MET A 18 -8.45 1.92 9.19
CA MET A 18 -7.16 2.45 8.73
C MET A 18 -6.93 3.89 9.19
N GLY A 19 -7.96 4.75 9.11
CA GLY A 19 -7.84 6.13 9.57
C GLY A 19 -7.52 6.27 11.05
N LEU A 20 -8.13 5.44 11.90
CA LEU A 20 -7.79 5.39 13.33
C LEU A 20 -6.38 4.85 13.57
N LEU A 21 -5.95 3.84 12.83
CA LEU A 21 -4.59 3.31 12.90
C LEU A 21 -3.55 4.39 12.56
N HIS A 22 -3.69 5.02 11.38
CA HIS A 22 -2.78 6.10 10.96
C HIS A 22 -2.82 7.28 11.92
N ALA A 23 -4.01 7.75 12.35
CA ALA A 23 -4.12 8.85 13.31
C ALA A 23 -3.43 8.53 14.64
N SER A 24 -3.52 7.30 15.13
CA SER A 24 -2.86 6.86 16.36
C SER A 24 -1.34 6.83 16.22
N LEU A 25 -0.83 6.28 15.11
CA LEU A 25 0.60 6.23 14.83
C LEU A 25 1.19 7.64 14.63
N LEU A 26 0.49 8.49 13.88
CA LEU A 26 0.90 9.88 13.67
C LEU A 26 0.92 10.69 14.96
N ASN A 27 -0.03 10.44 15.86
CA ASN A 27 -0.12 11.16 17.14
C ASN A 27 1.05 10.89 18.10
N VAL A 28 1.76 9.77 17.94
CA VAL A 28 2.95 9.44 18.76
C VAL A 28 4.27 9.83 18.09
N MET A 29 4.25 10.30 16.85
CA MET A 29 5.45 10.73 16.13
C MET A 29 5.92 12.11 16.62
N PRO A 30 7.20 12.28 16.99
CA PRO A 30 7.68 13.54 17.58
C PRO A 30 7.59 14.74 16.64
N ASN A 31 7.74 14.50 15.33
CA ASN A 31 7.76 15.53 14.28
C ASN A 31 6.37 15.81 13.68
N VAL A 32 5.30 15.31 14.30
CA VAL A 32 3.93 15.44 13.81
C VAL A 32 3.07 16.17 14.83
N GLN A 33 2.20 17.03 14.34
CA GLN A 33 1.06 17.58 15.05
C GLN A 33 -0.21 17.14 14.33
N LEU A 34 -0.99 16.24 14.95
CA LEU A 34 -2.30 15.89 14.44
C LEU A 34 -3.24 17.10 14.61
N ALA A 35 -3.58 17.77 13.52
CA ALA A 35 -4.27 19.06 13.54
C ALA A 35 -5.76 18.96 13.17
N ALA A 36 -6.13 17.98 12.35
CA ALA A 36 -7.52 17.80 11.91
C ALA A 36 -7.89 16.33 11.71
N LEU A 37 -9.15 16.01 11.99
CA LEU A 37 -9.78 14.72 11.78
C LEU A 37 -11.14 14.95 11.11
N CYS A 38 -11.34 14.40 9.91
CA CYS A 38 -12.56 14.59 9.13
C CYS A 38 -13.24 13.25 8.87
N ASP A 39 -14.51 13.12 9.25
CA ASP A 39 -15.32 11.93 8.92
C ASP A 39 -16.80 12.28 8.83
N LYS A 40 -17.53 11.67 7.88
CA LYS A 40 -18.99 11.87 7.75
C LYS A 40 -19.79 11.24 8.87
N SER A 41 -19.27 10.17 9.52
CA SER A 41 -19.92 9.47 10.63
C SER A 41 -19.84 10.29 11.91
N TRP A 42 -21.01 10.67 12.46
CA TRP A 42 -21.07 11.36 13.74
C TRP A 42 -20.49 10.53 14.90
N LEU A 43 -20.64 9.19 14.82
CA LEU A 43 -20.12 8.26 15.83
C LEU A 43 -18.59 8.27 15.85
N MET A 44 -17.95 8.22 14.66
CA MET A 44 -16.49 8.26 14.55
C MET A 44 -15.95 9.61 15.02
N ARG A 45 -16.63 10.71 14.69
CA ARG A 45 -16.24 12.03 15.21
C ARG A 45 -16.41 12.14 16.73
N LYS A 46 -17.45 11.55 17.31
CA LYS A 46 -17.64 11.49 18.77
C LYS A 46 -16.53 10.70 19.45
N LEU A 47 -16.17 9.53 18.90
CA LEU A 47 -15.05 8.72 19.39
C LEU A 47 -13.73 9.50 19.31
N ALA A 48 -13.44 10.11 18.18
CA ALA A 48 -12.22 10.90 17.99
C ALA A 48 -12.12 12.06 19.01
N LYS A 49 -13.21 12.81 19.23
CA LYS A 49 -13.27 13.89 20.24
C LYS A 49 -13.06 13.40 21.66
N SER A 50 -13.45 12.17 21.97
CA SER A 50 -13.29 11.61 23.33
C SER A 50 -11.88 11.09 23.59
N THR A 51 -11.17 10.64 22.55
CA THR A 51 -9.86 9.99 22.66
C THR A 51 -8.68 10.90 22.32
N LEU A 52 -8.85 11.81 21.36
CA LEU A 52 -7.78 12.69 20.89
C LEU A 52 -8.12 14.15 21.21
N LYS A 53 -7.35 14.76 22.11
CA LYS A 53 -7.51 16.17 22.47
C LYS A 53 -6.60 17.04 21.59
N GLY A 54 -7.16 18.10 21.04
CA GLY A 54 -6.40 19.12 20.28
C GLY A 54 -6.78 19.25 18.81
N PRO A 55 -6.96 18.15 18.02
CA PRO A 55 -7.34 18.28 16.62
C PRO A 55 -8.74 18.88 16.42
N LEU A 56 -8.91 19.65 15.35
CA LEU A 56 -10.25 19.96 14.82
C LEU A 56 -10.93 18.64 14.39
N VAL A 57 -12.14 18.39 14.85
CA VAL A 57 -12.94 17.25 14.41
C VAL A 57 -14.20 17.72 13.68
N THR A 58 -14.28 17.44 12.37
CA THR A 58 -15.31 17.96 11.47
C THR A 58 -15.88 16.89 10.54
N ASP A 59 -17.00 17.19 9.87
CA ASP A 59 -17.55 16.42 8.73
C ASP A 59 -17.36 17.12 7.39
N LYS A 60 -16.76 18.30 7.37
CA LYS A 60 -16.59 19.14 6.19
C LYS A 60 -15.12 19.30 5.86
N LEU A 61 -14.70 18.80 4.70
CA LEU A 61 -13.33 18.89 4.24
C LEU A 61 -12.87 20.35 4.14
N GLY A 62 -13.71 21.25 3.65
CA GLY A 62 -13.39 22.67 3.50
C GLY A 62 -13.05 23.40 4.83
N GLU A 63 -13.50 22.89 5.99
CA GLU A 63 -13.10 23.50 7.28
C GLU A 63 -11.62 23.27 7.61
N MET A 64 -10.96 22.33 6.93
CA MET A 64 -9.55 22.03 7.10
C MET A 64 -8.64 23.05 6.37
N SER A 65 -9.13 23.79 5.37
CA SER A 65 -8.35 24.76 4.58
C SER A 65 -7.75 25.88 5.42
N ASN A 66 -8.39 26.26 6.53
CA ASN A 66 -7.93 27.34 7.41
C ASN A 66 -6.81 26.92 8.39
N LEU A 67 -6.40 25.64 8.39
CA LEU A 67 -5.44 25.10 9.36
C LEU A 67 -3.99 25.17 8.89
N ASN A 68 -3.75 25.52 7.60
CA ASN A 68 -2.43 25.46 6.96
C ASN A 68 -1.78 24.09 7.17
N LEU A 69 -2.45 23.04 6.71
CA LEU A 69 -1.97 21.66 6.85
C LEU A 69 -0.76 21.44 5.93
N ASP A 70 0.27 20.82 6.47
CA ASP A 70 1.42 20.37 5.67
C ASP A 70 1.11 19.07 4.92
N VAL A 71 0.25 18.20 5.48
CA VAL A 71 -0.05 16.86 4.96
C VAL A 71 -1.51 16.51 5.21
N VAL A 72 -2.15 15.80 4.27
CA VAL A 72 -3.44 15.13 4.49
C VAL A 72 -3.34 13.65 4.16
N TYR A 73 -3.85 12.81 5.06
CA TYR A 73 -4.06 11.39 4.88
C TYR A 73 -5.49 11.13 4.45
N VAL A 74 -5.69 10.46 3.32
CA VAL A 74 -7.01 10.03 2.82
C VAL A 74 -7.13 8.53 3.05
N THR A 75 -7.97 8.14 4.00
CA THR A 75 -8.14 6.77 4.49
C THR A 75 -9.60 6.32 4.43
N THR A 76 -10.32 6.88 3.47
CA THR A 76 -11.73 6.58 3.19
C THR A 76 -11.86 5.34 2.31
N PRO A 77 -13.07 4.83 2.02
CA PRO A 77 -13.27 3.77 1.03
C PRO A 77 -12.81 4.18 -0.38
N ILE A 78 -12.23 3.25 -1.13
CA ILE A 78 -11.64 3.44 -2.46
C ILE A 78 -12.49 4.30 -3.42
N PRO A 79 -13.82 4.10 -3.55
CA PRO A 79 -14.63 4.90 -4.48
C PRO A 79 -14.66 6.40 -4.19
N SER A 80 -14.28 6.82 -2.98
CA SER A 80 -14.24 8.22 -2.59
C SER A 80 -12.86 8.89 -2.71
N HIS A 81 -11.78 8.12 -2.93
CA HIS A 81 -10.41 8.65 -2.98
C HIS A 81 -10.27 9.75 -4.02
N TYR A 82 -10.67 9.45 -5.28
CA TYR A 82 -10.56 10.40 -6.38
C TYR A 82 -11.24 11.75 -6.07
N GLY A 83 -12.51 11.72 -5.63
CA GLY A 83 -13.24 12.94 -5.32
C GLY A 83 -12.63 13.75 -4.18
N ILE A 84 -12.19 13.08 -3.11
CA ILE A 84 -11.59 13.73 -1.95
C ILE A 84 -10.20 14.31 -2.30
N VAL A 85 -9.35 13.55 -2.97
CA VAL A 85 -8.01 14.04 -3.37
C VAL A 85 -8.11 15.23 -4.31
N LYS A 86 -9.02 15.16 -5.30
CA LYS A 86 -9.31 16.28 -6.21
C LYS A 86 -9.78 17.52 -5.45
N GLU A 87 -10.69 17.36 -4.50
CA GLU A 87 -11.20 18.46 -3.67
C GLU A 87 -10.09 19.08 -2.81
N ILE A 88 -9.18 18.28 -2.22
CA ILE A 88 -8.03 18.77 -1.45
C ILE A 88 -7.14 19.67 -2.31
N TYR A 89 -6.81 19.25 -3.54
CA TYR A 89 -6.00 20.07 -4.44
C TYR A 89 -6.73 21.31 -4.94
N VAL A 90 -8.01 21.21 -5.30
CA VAL A 90 -8.81 22.36 -5.79
C VAL A 90 -8.99 23.42 -4.70
N GLN A 91 -9.16 23.01 -3.44
CA GLN A 91 -9.33 23.92 -2.31
C GLN A 91 -8.00 24.32 -1.65
N ASP A 92 -6.85 23.89 -2.19
CA ASP A 92 -5.49 24.14 -1.65
C ASP A 92 -5.37 23.82 -0.15
N ILE A 93 -5.97 22.70 0.27
CA ILE A 93 -5.98 22.28 1.69
C ILE A 93 -4.58 21.80 2.13
N ALA A 94 -3.92 21.01 1.30
CA ALA A 94 -2.55 20.54 1.49
C ALA A 94 -1.94 20.10 0.14
N ARG A 95 -0.63 20.27 0.00
CA ARG A 95 0.10 19.80 -1.19
C ARG A 95 0.67 18.39 -1.04
N ASN A 96 0.94 17.92 0.19
CA ASN A 96 1.48 16.60 0.44
C ASN A 96 0.33 15.66 0.83
N LEU A 97 0.19 14.55 0.14
CA LEU A 97 -0.92 13.63 0.32
C LEU A 97 -0.47 12.18 0.48
N PHE A 98 -0.99 11.55 1.52
CA PHE A 98 -1.03 10.10 1.65
C PHE A 98 -2.43 9.61 1.30
N VAL A 99 -2.55 8.57 0.50
CA VAL A 99 -3.83 7.94 0.15
C VAL A 99 -3.74 6.45 0.45
N GLU A 100 -4.72 5.90 1.13
CA GLU A 100 -4.83 4.45 1.28
C GLU A 100 -4.96 3.76 -0.09
N LYS A 101 -4.53 2.50 -0.14
CA LYS A 101 -4.57 1.71 -1.38
C LYS A 101 -6.05 1.36 -1.74
N THR A 102 -6.45 1.24 -2.99
CA THR A 102 -5.74 1.67 -4.20
C THR A 102 -5.86 3.16 -4.38
N LEU A 103 -5.02 3.78 -5.22
CA LEU A 103 -5.05 5.24 -5.42
C LEU A 103 -6.44 5.72 -5.83
N SER A 104 -7.10 5.00 -6.73
CA SER A 104 -8.47 5.26 -7.14
C SER A 104 -9.21 3.99 -7.58
N SER A 105 -10.44 4.14 -8.06
CA SER A 105 -11.26 3.02 -8.53
C SER A 105 -10.89 2.51 -9.93
N ASN A 106 -10.18 3.30 -10.74
CA ASN A 106 -9.75 2.95 -12.10
C ASN A 106 -8.54 3.77 -12.54
N TYR A 107 -7.84 3.29 -13.55
CA TYR A 107 -6.59 3.90 -14.03
C TYR A 107 -6.77 5.34 -14.53
N THR A 108 -7.86 5.67 -15.23
CA THR A 108 -8.12 7.03 -15.73
C THR A 108 -8.15 8.06 -14.59
N GLN A 109 -8.81 7.73 -13.48
CA GLN A 109 -8.83 8.57 -12.28
C GLN A 109 -7.43 8.72 -11.68
N SER A 110 -6.66 7.64 -11.62
CA SER A 110 -5.29 7.66 -11.10
C SER A 110 -4.36 8.53 -11.96
N GLU A 111 -4.48 8.50 -13.29
CA GLU A 111 -3.75 9.41 -14.18
C GLU A 111 -4.08 10.89 -13.93
N GLU A 112 -5.37 11.21 -13.72
CA GLU A 112 -5.78 12.58 -13.41
C GLU A 112 -5.19 13.03 -12.06
N LEU A 113 -5.21 12.17 -11.03
CA LEU A 113 -4.59 12.46 -9.74
C LEU A 113 -3.07 12.65 -9.84
N CYS A 114 -2.39 11.88 -10.68
CA CYS A 114 -0.96 12.08 -10.97
C CYS A 114 -0.68 13.45 -11.58
N LYS A 115 -1.54 13.92 -12.50
CA LYS A 115 -1.40 15.25 -13.11
C LYS A 115 -1.61 16.37 -12.09
N LEU A 116 -2.62 16.24 -11.23
CA LEU A 116 -2.88 17.20 -10.14
C LEU A 116 -1.71 17.25 -9.15
N ALA A 117 -1.21 16.09 -8.75
CA ALA A 117 -0.05 15.98 -7.85
C ALA A 117 1.21 16.62 -8.45
N GLY A 118 1.47 16.39 -9.74
CA GLY A 118 2.59 17.03 -10.48
C GLY A 118 2.47 18.55 -10.51
N ALA A 119 1.27 19.09 -10.66
CA ALA A 119 1.03 20.53 -10.62
C ALA A 119 1.24 21.13 -9.22
N SER A 120 0.89 20.40 -8.15
CA SER A 120 1.05 20.87 -6.78
C SER A 120 2.49 20.84 -6.25
N GLN A 121 3.37 20.06 -6.90
CA GLN A 121 4.77 19.84 -6.50
C GLN A 121 4.95 19.36 -5.06
N GLY A 122 3.92 18.73 -4.48
CA GLY A 122 3.96 18.12 -3.16
C GLY A 122 4.44 16.66 -3.21
N HIS A 123 4.79 16.13 -2.04
CA HIS A 123 5.06 14.72 -1.88
C HIS A 123 3.76 13.94 -1.88
N THR A 124 3.73 12.80 -2.56
CA THR A 124 2.60 11.89 -2.57
C THR A 124 3.03 10.48 -2.20
N MET A 125 2.18 9.75 -1.52
CA MET A 125 2.40 8.33 -1.20
C MET A 125 1.07 7.58 -1.17
N VAL A 126 1.12 6.28 -1.50
CA VAL A 126 -0.04 5.37 -1.40
C VAL A 126 0.28 4.23 -0.44
N GLY A 127 -0.69 3.83 0.37
CA GLY A 127 -0.57 2.90 1.47
C GLY A 127 -0.30 1.45 1.07
N TYR A 128 0.83 1.18 0.45
CA TYR A 128 1.32 -0.18 0.17
C TYR A 128 2.32 -0.62 1.24
N MET A 129 1.82 -0.87 2.46
CA MET A 129 2.63 -1.13 3.66
C MET A 129 3.58 -2.32 3.53
N LYS A 130 3.31 -3.30 2.63
CA LYS A 130 4.17 -4.49 2.48
C LYS A 130 5.58 -4.17 1.97
N ARG A 131 5.80 -3.06 1.29
CA ARG A 131 7.16 -2.55 0.98
C ARG A 131 7.98 -2.22 2.22
N PHE A 132 7.33 -2.04 3.37
CA PHE A 132 7.95 -1.70 4.66
C PHE A 132 8.07 -2.89 5.62
N SER A 133 7.65 -4.08 5.21
CA SER A 133 7.94 -5.34 5.91
C SER A 133 9.42 -5.69 5.78
N VAL A 134 10.04 -6.09 6.88
CA VAL A 134 11.48 -6.37 6.93
C VAL A 134 11.88 -7.57 6.08
N THR A 135 11.02 -8.58 5.96
CA THR A 135 11.24 -9.75 5.13
C THR A 135 11.29 -9.39 3.65
N PHE A 136 10.28 -8.63 3.15
CA PHE A 136 10.26 -8.17 1.76
C PHE A 136 11.39 -7.18 1.46
N ARG A 137 11.75 -6.30 2.39
CA ARG A 137 12.90 -5.40 2.23
C ARG A 137 14.21 -6.18 2.11
N LYS A 138 14.40 -7.21 2.93
CA LYS A 138 15.59 -8.07 2.84
C LYS A 138 15.62 -8.88 1.56
N ALA A 139 14.48 -9.40 1.11
CA ALA A 139 14.37 -10.09 -0.18
C ALA A 139 14.70 -9.16 -1.35
N LYS A 140 14.21 -7.91 -1.31
CA LYS A 140 14.53 -6.90 -2.34
C LYS A 140 16.00 -6.53 -2.35
N GLU A 141 16.62 -6.36 -1.18
CA GLU A 141 18.06 -6.13 -1.06
C GLU A 141 18.87 -7.23 -1.73
N LEU A 142 18.57 -8.51 -1.46
CA LEU A 142 19.25 -9.65 -2.08
C LEU A 142 19.02 -9.66 -3.60
N LEU A 143 17.81 -9.42 -4.05
CA LEU A 143 17.50 -9.35 -5.48
C LEU A 143 18.31 -8.25 -6.18
N ASP A 144 18.39 -7.05 -5.58
CA ASP A 144 19.13 -5.91 -6.11
C ASP A 144 20.66 -6.11 -6.13
N GLN A 145 21.18 -6.97 -5.25
CA GLN A 145 22.57 -7.42 -5.26
C GLN A 145 22.86 -8.42 -6.40
N GLY A 146 21.86 -8.86 -7.14
CA GLY A 146 22.00 -9.78 -8.26
C GLY A 146 22.35 -11.20 -7.89
N VAL A 147 22.13 -11.62 -6.62
CA VAL A 147 22.55 -12.94 -6.11
C VAL A 147 21.86 -14.12 -6.79
N LEU A 148 20.74 -13.90 -7.48
CA LEU A 148 20.01 -14.94 -8.22
C LEU A 148 20.46 -15.07 -9.69
N GLY A 149 21.45 -14.27 -10.13
CA GLY A 149 21.78 -14.18 -11.55
C GLY A 149 20.64 -13.58 -12.36
N SER A 150 20.36 -14.14 -13.53
CA SER A 150 19.23 -13.70 -14.37
C SER A 150 17.91 -14.24 -13.85
N VAL A 151 17.05 -13.36 -13.36
CA VAL A 151 15.70 -13.74 -12.91
C VAL A 151 14.79 -13.95 -14.12
N PHE A 152 14.05 -15.07 -14.14
CA PHE A 152 13.20 -15.44 -15.27
C PHE A 152 11.73 -15.66 -14.90
N SER A 153 11.39 -15.91 -13.63
CA SER A 153 9.99 -16.04 -13.22
C SER A 153 9.77 -15.78 -11.73
N PHE A 154 8.52 -15.51 -11.38
CA PHE A 154 8.05 -15.48 -10.00
C PHE A 154 6.63 -16.04 -9.88
N ASP A 155 6.31 -16.54 -8.70
CA ASP A 155 4.96 -16.79 -8.24
C ASP A 155 4.67 -15.86 -7.05
N ALA A 156 3.47 -15.27 -7.04
CA ALA A 156 3.03 -14.33 -6.04
C ALA A 156 1.67 -14.75 -5.49
N TYR A 157 1.47 -14.70 -4.18
CA TYR A 157 0.18 -14.98 -3.60
C TYR A 157 -0.24 -13.96 -2.55
N ALA A 158 -1.55 -13.81 -2.40
CA ALA A 158 -2.18 -13.05 -1.33
C ALA A 158 -3.43 -13.79 -0.86
N TYR A 159 -3.40 -14.30 0.35
CA TYR A 159 -4.44 -15.16 0.90
C TYR A 159 -5.02 -14.61 2.19
N SER A 160 -6.33 -14.79 2.38
CA SER A 160 -7.01 -14.67 3.67
C SER A 160 -8.17 -15.66 3.77
N SER A 161 -8.63 -15.90 4.99
CA SER A 161 -9.83 -16.68 5.30
C SER A 161 -11.01 -15.80 5.69
N ASP A 162 -10.98 -14.50 5.39
CA ASP A 162 -11.99 -13.52 5.83
C ASP A 162 -13.42 -13.96 5.50
N PHE A 163 -13.59 -14.66 4.35
CA PHE A 163 -14.88 -15.10 3.86
C PHE A 163 -14.99 -16.62 3.70
N PHE A 164 -14.05 -17.38 4.24
CA PHE A 164 -14.10 -18.85 4.23
C PHE A 164 -15.34 -19.36 4.94
N GLY A 165 -16.15 -20.16 4.24
CA GLY A 165 -17.39 -20.73 4.77
C GLY A 165 -18.55 -19.74 4.97
N VAL A 166 -18.41 -18.48 4.53
CA VAL A 166 -19.46 -17.46 4.61
C VAL A 166 -20.23 -17.38 3.30
N GLN A 167 -21.54 -17.58 3.32
CA GLN A 167 -22.39 -17.27 2.16
C GLN A 167 -22.50 -15.75 2.02
N ARG A 168 -22.01 -15.22 0.88
CA ARG A 168 -22.06 -13.79 0.63
C ARG A 168 -23.45 -13.30 0.22
N HIS A 169 -23.94 -12.36 0.98
CA HIS A 169 -24.90 -11.38 0.51
C HIS A 169 -24.32 -10.00 0.80
N SER A 170 -23.64 -9.39 -0.18
CA SER A 170 -23.22 -7.96 -0.15
C SER A 170 -22.08 -7.53 0.80
N VAL A 171 -20.90 -8.14 0.81
CA VAL A 171 -19.82 -7.70 1.70
C VAL A 171 -18.65 -6.99 1.01
N SER A 172 -18.80 -6.58 -0.22
CA SER A 172 -17.76 -5.76 -0.88
C SER A 172 -17.73 -4.29 -0.40
N GLY A 173 -18.46 -3.94 0.63
CA GLY A 173 -18.66 -2.58 1.13
C GLY A 173 -17.36 -1.79 1.32
N GLY A 174 -16.87 -1.16 0.27
CA GLY A 174 -15.75 -0.23 0.31
C GLY A 174 -14.36 -0.82 0.05
N ARG A 175 -14.20 -2.16 0.04
CA ARG A 175 -12.90 -2.82 -0.25
C ARG A 175 -12.67 -3.07 -1.76
N GLY A 176 -13.69 -2.90 -2.62
CA GLY A 176 -13.66 -3.36 -4.00
C GLY A 176 -13.93 -4.87 -4.10
N GLY A 177 -13.10 -5.62 -4.80
CA GLY A 177 -13.09 -7.07 -4.86
C GLY A 177 -11.81 -7.63 -4.22
N VAL A 178 -11.61 -8.96 -4.30
CA VAL A 178 -10.37 -9.58 -3.82
C VAL A 178 -9.15 -9.05 -4.59
N LEU A 179 -9.34 -8.72 -5.85
CA LEU A 179 -8.30 -8.15 -6.71
C LEU A 179 -7.86 -6.76 -6.21
N GLU A 180 -8.80 -5.88 -5.85
CA GLU A 180 -8.50 -4.55 -5.32
C GLU A 180 -7.96 -4.62 -3.88
N ASP A 181 -8.47 -5.52 -3.07
CA ASP A 181 -8.09 -5.59 -1.65
C ASP A 181 -6.72 -6.28 -1.46
N LEU A 182 -6.62 -7.54 -1.83
CA LEU A 182 -5.39 -8.33 -1.68
C LEU A 182 -4.49 -8.26 -2.92
N GLY A 183 -5.08 -8.33 -4.10
CA GLY A 183 -4.35 -8.36 -5.37
C GLY A 183 -3.55 -7.08 -5.62
N SER A 184 -4.02 -5.93 -5.16
CA SER A 184 -3.27 -4.66 -5.29
C SER A 184 -1.94 -4.67 -4.54
N HIS A 185 -1.88 -5.25 -3.34
CA HIS A 185 -0.65 -5.35 -2.55
C HIS A 185 0.40 -6.24 -3.23
N ILE A 186 -0.03 -7.40 -3.75
CA ILE A 186 0.92 -8.30 -4.39
C ILE A 186 1.35 -7.79 -5.77
N SER A 187 0.47 -7.05 -6.46
CA SER A 187 0.81 -6.36 -7.71
C SER A 187 1.83 -5.23 -7.47
N ASP A 188 1.66 -4.48 -6.39
CA ASP A 188 2.62 -3.45 -5.97
C ASP A 188 3.98 -4.06 -5.62
N LEU A 189 4.00 -5.15 -4.85
CA LEU A 189 5.24 -5.87 -4.55
C LEU A 189 5.93 -6.35 -5.83
N ALA A 190 5.20 -6.96 -6.77
CA ALA A 190 5.78 -7.43 -8.02
C ALA A 190 6.38 -6.28 -8.85
N LEU A 191 5.67 -5.16 -9.00
CA LEU A 191 6.18 -3.98 -9.69
C LEU A 191 7.39 -3.37 -8.99
N TRP A 192 7.44 -3.38 -7.67
CA TRP A 192 8.59 -2.91 -6.89
C TRP A 192 9.81 -3.81 -7.03
N PHE A 193 9.61 -5.15 -6.99
CA PHE A 193 10.69 -6.12 -7.12
C PHE A 193 11.28 -6.17 -8.53
N PHE A 194 10.43 -6.14 -9.55
CA PHE A 194 10.80 -6.48 -10.93
C PHE A 194 10.72 -5.31 -11.91
N GLY A 195 10.48 -4.11 -11.45
CA GLY A 195 10.34 -2.83 -12.15
C GLY A 195 10.56 -2.86 -13.67
N ASP A 196 11.83 -2.89 -14.11
CA ASP A 196 12.17 -2.87 -15.53
C ASP A 196 11.75 -4.14 -16.28
N LEU A 197 11.75 -5.31 -15.63
CA LEU A 197 11.30 -6.57 -16.22
C LEU A 197 9.79 -6.57 -16.49
N LEU A 198 9.03 -5.77 -15.73
CA LEU A 198 7.60 -5.57 -15.88
C LEU A 198 7.23 -4.25 -16.58
N SER A 199 8.20 -3.53 -17.16
CA SER A 199 7.95 -2.25 -17.84
C SER A 199 7.01 -2.38 -19.04
N SER A 200 7.00 -3.54 -19.70
CA SER A 200 6.11 -3.89 -20.82
C SER A 200 5.16 -5.04 -20.44
N ILE A 201 4.59 -4.96 -19.24
CA ILE A 201 3.74 -6.02 -18.70
C ILE A 201 2.50 -6.27 -19.57
N LYS A 202 2.26 -7.53 -19.86
CA LYS A 202 1.05 -8.01 -20.55
C LYS A 202 0.41 -9.12 -19.72
N VAL A 203 -0.87 -8.99 -19.44
CA VAL A 203 -1.65 -10.06 -18.82
C VAL A 203 -1.95 -11.11 -19.90
N SER A 204 -1.45 -12.33 -19.69
CA SER A 204 -1.63 -13.45 -20.63
C SER A 204 -2.89 -14.25 -20.34
N SER A 205 -3.26 -14.38 -19.06
CA SER A 205 -4.48 -15.07 -18.62
C SER A 205 -5.03 -14.44 -17.34
N SER A 206 -6.35 -14.55 -17.14
CA SER A 206 -7.02 -14.12 -15.90
C SER A 206 -8.31 -14.92 -15.71
N THR A 207 -8.60 -15.30 -14.46
CA THR A 207 -9.92 -15.80 -14.04
C THR A 207 -10.86 -14.63 -13.73
N ASP A 208 -12.14 -14.90 -13.44
CA ASP A 208 -13.13 -13.85 -13.17
C ASP A 208 -12.70 -12.98 -11.94
N PRO A 209 -12.39 -11.69 -12.12
CA PRO A 209 -11.94 -10.81 -11.07
C PRO A 209 -13.03 -10.42 -10.07
N ARG A 210 -14.30 -10.79 -10.31
CA ARG A 210 -15.44 -10.60 -9.40
C ARG A 210 -15.62 -11.76 -8.45
N SER A 211 -14.87 -12.86 -8.64
CA SER A 211 -14.89 -14.03 -7.76
C SER A 211 -14.15 -13.76 -6.45
N ASP A 212 -14.27 -14.69 -5.50
CA ASP A 212 -13.57 -14.66 -4.21
C ASP A 212 -12.11 -15.12 -4.30
N SER A 213 -11.73 -15.63 -5.47
CA SER A 213 -10.36 -16.03 -5.81
C SER A 213 -10.08 -15.62 -7.25
N VAL A 214 -8.95 -14.99 -7.48
CA VAL A 214 -8.49 -14.56 -8.81
C VAL A 214 -7.09 -15.08 -9.04
N GLN A 215 -6.91 -15.74 -10.17
CA GLN A 215 -5.60 -16.13 -10.67
C GLN A 215 -5.33 -15.43 -11.99
N PHE A 216 -4.14 -14.89 -12.15
CA PHE A 216 -3.73 -14.28 -13.42
C PHE A 216 -2.23 -14.46 -13.66
N GLU A 217 -1.84 -14.41 -14.91
CA GLU A 217 -0.45 -14.52 -15.35
C GLU A 217 -0.05 -13.28 -16.15
N VAL A 218 1.20 -12.92 -16.02
CA VAL A 218 1.78 -11.78 -16.73
C VAL A 218 3.04 -12.21 -17.47
N ILE A 219 3.29 -11.55 -18.59
CA ILE A 219 4.52 -11.66 -19.35
C ILE A 219 5.15 -10.27 -19.41
N GLY A 220 6.38 -10.18 -19.00
CA GLY A 220 7.21 -8.97 -19.07
C GLY A 220 8.25 -9.05 -20.18
N SER A 221 9.29 -8.22 -20.05
CA SER A 221 10.42 -8.18 -20.97
C SER A 221 11.20 -9.50 -20.97
N ASN A 222 11.80 -9.87 -22.12
CA ASN A 222 12.63 -11.08 -22.25
C ASN A 222 11.95 -12.38 -21.83
N ASN A 223 10.65 -12.51 -22.05
CA ASN A 223 9.84 -13.66 -21.62
C ASN A 223 9.85 -13.88 -20.09
N PHE A 224 10.14 -12.86 -19.31
CA PHE A 224 9.95 -12.89 -17.87
C PHE A 224 8.47 -13.16 -17.54
N THR A 225 8.20 -14.15 -16.69
CA THR A 225 6.82 -14.55 -16.38
C THR A 225 6.51 -14.41 -14.90
N GLY A 226 5.28 -14.02 -14.60
CA GLY A 226 4.75 -13.93 -13.25
C GLY A 226 3.38 -14.57 -13.13
N LYS A 227 3.16 -15.30 -12.04
CA LYS A 227 1.87 -15.89 -11.69
C LYS A 227 1.37 -15.29 -10.39
N PHE A 228 0.08 -14.99 -10.36
CA PHE A 228 -0.59 -14.42 -9.19
C PHE A 228 -1.75 -15.32 -8.77
N ASP A 229 -1.83 -15.59 -7.47
CA ASP A 229 -2.95 -16.32 -6.85
C ASP A 229 -3.46 -15.52 -5.64
N VAL A 230 -4.70 -15.04 -5.74
CA VAL A 230 -5.30 -14.14 -4.75
C VAL A 230 -6.62 -14.72 -4.28
N SER A 231 -6.82 -14.86 -2.98
CA SER A 231 -8.04 -15.47 -2.46
C SER A 231 -8.44 -14.93 -1.07
N TRP A 232 -9.75 -14.64 -0.91
CA TRP A 232 -10.34 -14.34 0.41
C TRP A 232 -10.90 -15.57 1.12
N VAL A 233 -10.94 -16.70 0.44
CA VAL A 233 -11.57 -17.94 0.92
C VAL A 233 -10.55 -19.07 1.07
N LYS A 234 -9.28 -18.74 1.22
CA LYS A 234 -8.22 -19.73 1.43
C LYS A 234 -8.23 -20.19 2.89
N GLU A 235 -8.50 -21.48 3.12
CA GLU A 235 -8.51 -22.05 4.46
C GLU A 235 -7.13 -21.94 5.15
N GLY A 236 -7.11 -21.63 6.45
CA GLY A 236 -5.89 -21.56 7.26
C GLY A 236 -5.26 -20.18 7.40
N TYR A 237 -5.68 -19.20 6.62
CA TYR A 237 -5.10 -17.84 6.61
C TYR A 237 -5.97 -16.87 7.42
N ARG A 238 -5.91 -16.92 8.74
CA ARG A 238 -6.70 -16.06 9.64
C ARG A 238 -6.43 -14.57 9.48
N MET A 239 -5.17 -14.23 9.21
CA MET A 239 -4.75 -12.87 8.83
C MET A 239 -4.33 -12.91 7.37
N PRO A 240 -4.51 -11.81 6.64
CA PRO A 240 -3.98 -11.72 5.29
C PRO A 240 -2.48 -11.98 5.25
N GLU A 241 -2.05 -12.92 4.42
CA GLU A 241 -0.65 -13.26 4.20
C GLU A 241 -0.29 -13.04 2.74
N PHE A 242 0.91 -12.53 2.52
CA PHE A 242 1.46 -12.21 1.21
C PHE A 242 2.79 -12.92 1.02
N GLY A 243 3.05 -13.41 -0.19
CA GLY A 243 4.32 -14.06 -0.46
C GLY A 243 4.74 -14.00 -1.92
N LEU A 244 6.06 -14.13 -2.11
CA LEU A 244 6.73 -14.20 -3.40
C LEU A 244 7.69 -15.39 -3.42
N ALA A 245 7.70 -16.15 -4.53
CA ALA A 245 8.71 -17.13 -4.85
C ALA A 245 9.40 -16.71 -6.16
N ILE A 246 10.68 -16.33 -6.09
CA ILE A 246 11.46 -15.76 -7.19
C ILE A 246 12.45 -16.79 -7.67
N ARG A 247 12.58 -16.98 -8.99
CA ARG A 247 13.50 -17.94 -9.60
C ARG A 247 14.49 -17.22 -10.52
N GLY A 248 15.76 -17.46 -10.29
CA GLY A 248 16.85 -17.01 -11.14
C GLY A 248 17.76 -18.17 -11.55
N THR A 249 18.77 -17.88 -12.36
CA THR A 249 19.72 -18.88 -12.88
C THR A 249 20.65 -19.46 -11.81
N GLU A 250 20.80 -18.78 -10.67
CA GLU A 250 21.72 -19.19 -9.59
C GLU A 250 20.99 -19.71 -8.35
N GLY A 251 19.63 -19.64 -8.33
CA GLY A 251 18.87 -20.08 -7.18
C GLY A 251 17.49 -19.45 -7.05
N THR A 252 16.95 -19.48 -5.82
CA THR A 252 15.59 -19.02 -5.50
C THR A 252 15.54 -18.18 -4.24
N ILE A 253 14.58 -17.24 -4.20
CA ILE A 253 14.13 -16.56 -2.99
C ILE A 253 12.65 -16.90 -2.78
N LYS A 254 12.31 -17.36 -1.57
CA LYS A 254 10.91 -17.43 -1.10
C LYS A 254 10.76 -16.51 0.08
N VAL A 255 9.80 -15.63 0.04
CA VAL A 255 9.55 -14.63 1.10
C VAL A 255 8.06 -14.49 1.35
N ASP A 256 7.71 -14.40 2.62
CA ASP A 256 6.37 -14.05 3.09
C ASP A 256 6.43 -13.08 4.28
N ASP A 257 5.29 -12.88 4.95
CA ASP A 257 5.17 -11.97 6.09
C ASP A 257 5.98 -12.43 7.32
N THR A 258 6.41 -13.68 7.38
CA THR A 258 7.04 -14.31 8.56
C THR A 258 8.50 -14.64 8.36
N GLU A 259 8.89 -15.05 7.14
CA GLU A 259 10.23 -15.53 6.86
C GLU A 259 10.71 -15.25 5.43
N LEU A 260 12.00 -15.35 5.25
CA LEU A 260 12.70 -15.31 3.97
C LEU A 260 13.62 -16.51 3.87
N VAL A 261 13.41 -17.35 2.85
CA VAL A 261 14.30 -18.47 2.50
C VAL A 261 15.05 -18.12 1.23
N PHE A 262 16.37 -18.08 1.31
CA PHE A 262 17.29 -17.88 0.19
C PHE A 262 18.06 -19.17 -0.06
N ALA A 263 17.97 -19.72 -1.25
CA ALA A 263 18.63 -20.96 -1.66
C ALA A 263 19.38 -20.75 -2.97
N LEU A 264 20.69 -20.94 -2.94
CA LEU A 264 21.53 -21.05 -4.13
C LEU A 264 21.73 -22.53 -4.48
N ASP A 265 21.83 -22.83 -5.77
CA ASP A 265 22.06 -24.21 -6.24
C ASP A 265 23.38 -24.81 -5.71
N SER A 266 24.36 -23.96 -5.40
CA SER A 266 25.68 -24.32 -4.93
C SER A 266 25.88 -24.29 -3.41
N ALA A 267 24.87 -23.93 -2.62
CA ALA A 267 25.00 -23.68 -1.19
C ALA A 267 23.80 -24.18 -0.36
N GLN A 268 24.02 -24.36 0.93
CA GLN A 268 22.90 -24.65 1.85
C GLN A 268 21.94 -23.44 1.94
N PRO A 269 20.63 -23.68 1.96
CA PRO A 269 19.65 -22.63 2.12
C PRO A 269 19.86 -21.84 3.41
N LYS A 270 19.63 -20.53 3.35
CA LYS A 270 19.65 -19.63 4.49
C LYS A 270 18.25 -19.09 4.74
N THR A 271 17.80 -19.15 5.98
CA THR A 271 16.51 -18.63 6.41
C THR A 271 16.71 -17.47 7.37
N TRP A 272 15.91 -16.42 7.22
CA TRP A 272 15.75 -15.33 8.17
C TRP A 272 14.29 -15.23 8.54
N TYR A 273 14.02 -15.24 9.81
CA TYR A 273 12.69 -14.88 10.34
C TYR A 273 12.61 -13.38 10.56
N ARG A 274 11.40 -12.83 10.58
CA ARG A 274 11.21 -11.38 10.79
C ARG A 274 11.89 -10.88 12.08
N GLN A 275 11.98 -11.69 13.13
CA GLN A 275 12.68 -11.36 14.38
C GLN A 275 14.20 -11.22 14.18
N ASP A 276 14.79 -11.96 13.24
CA ASP A 276 16.22 -11.88 12.90
C ASP A 276 16.55 -10.60 12.13
N LEU A 277 15.53 -9.93 11.59
CA LEU A 277 15.61 -8.74 10.75
C LEU A 277 15.23 -7.46 11.49
N ASP A 278 15.29 -7.48 12.83
CA ASP A 278 14.97 -6.32 13.69
C ASP A 278 13.58 -5.76 13.46
N ASP A 279 12.58 -6.65 13.32
CA ASP A 279 11.18 -6.28 13.11
C ASP A 279 10.51 -5.86 14.42
N HIS A 280 10.98 -4.73 14.96
CA HIS A 280 10.38 -4.24 16.18
C HIS A 280 10.26 -2.71 16.20
N VAL A 281 9.18 -2.22 16.80
CA VAL A 281 8.98 -0.82 17.16
C VAL A 281 8.59 -0.79 18.64
N THR A 282 9.32 -0.06 19.44
CA THR A 282 9.32 -0.14 20.91
C THR A 282 7.92 -0.11 21.58
N PHE A 283 6.94 0.52 20.95
CA PHE A 283 5.58 0.65 21.49
C PHE A 283 4.54 -0.15 20.71
N LEU A 284 4.94 -0.98 19.73
CA LEU A 284 4.05 -1.81 18.94
C LEU A 284 4.32 -3.28 19.19
N LEU A 285 3.24 -4.06 19.32
CA LEU A 285 3.31 -5.52 19.43
C LEU A 285 3.29 -6.23 18.06
N GLY A 286 2.93 -5.52 17.00
CA GLY A 286 2.83 -6.06 15.64
C GLY A 286 2.55 -4.95 14.63
N GLU A 287 2.42 -5.32 13.35
CA GLU A 287 2.09 -4.41 12.25
C GLU A 287 3.07 -3.20 12.14
N SER A 288 4.33 -3.43 12.45
CA SER A 288 5.39 -2.41 12.47
C SER A 288 5.66 -1.79 11.08
N GLU A 289 5.25 -2.45 10.00
CA GLU A 289 5.27 -1.92 8.64
C GLU A 289 4.45 -0.64 8.48
N TYR A 290 3.29 -0.52 9.10
CA TYR A 290 2.49 0.74 9.06
C TYR A 290 3.19 1.91 9.74
N PHE A 291 3.91 1.66 10.82
CA PHE A 291 4.72 2.71 11.44
C PHE A 291 5.86 3.14 10.52
N ARG A 292 6.60 2.17 9.93
CA ARG A 292 7.71 2.46 9.01
C ARG A 292 7.24 3.18 7.75
N GLU A 293 6.06 2.84 7.25
CA GLU A 293 5.41 3.52 6.13
C GLU A 293 5.14 4.99 6.46
N ASN A 294 4.48 5.27 7.57
CA ASN A 294 4.22 6.63 8.02
C ASN A 294 5.52 7.41 8.26
N ASP A 295 6.50 6.81 8.94
CA ASP A 295 7.80 7.42 9.23
C ASP A 295 8.56 7.77 7.94
N HIS A 296 8.52 6.87 6.94
CA HIS A 296 9.11 7.12 5.62
C HIS A 296 8.47 8.34 4.96
N PHE A 297 7.14 8.42 4.93
CA PHE A 297 6.45 9.54 4.28
C PHE A 297 6.72 10.87 4.99
N ILE A 298 6.59 10.91 6.30
CA ILE A 298 6.87 12.11 7.12
C ILE A 298 8.32 12.56 6.93
N LYS A 299 9.30 11.65 6.97
CA LYS A 299 10.71 11.95 6.71
C LYS A 299 10.96 12.43 5.29
N SER A 300 10.29 11.86 4.29
CA SER A 300 10.40 12.32 2.90
C SER A 300 10.02 13.79 2.75
N ILE A 301 9.00 14.24 3.46
CA ILE A 301 8.57 15.65 3.45
C ILE A 301 9.58 16.54 4.21
N ILE A 302 10.01 16.13 5.41
CA ILE A 302 10.94 16.92 6.25
C ILE A 302 12.27 17.12 5.56
N PHE A 303 12.82 16.07 4.95
CA PHE A 303 14.15 16.08 4.34
C PHE A 303 14.12 16.33 2.82
N ASN A 304 12.93 16.60 2.26
CA ASN A 304 12.70 16.73 0.82
C ASN A 304 13.28 15.55 0.02
N GLY A 305 13.11 14.35 0.57
CA GLY A 305 13.56 13.09 -0.02
C GLY A 305 12.50 12.48 -0.94
N LYS A 306 12.83 11.35 -1.56
CA LYS A 306 11.90 10.62 -2.40
C LYS A 306 10.85 9.89 -1.54
N SER A 307 9.57 10.10 -1.80
CA SER A 307 8.46 9.34 -1.22
C SER A 307 8.03 8.23 -2.19
N GLU A 308 8.05 6.98 -1.73
CA GLU A 308 7.63 5.80 -2.50
C GLU A 308 6.86 4.81 -1.60
N PRO A 309 5.80 4.18 -2.17
CA PRO A 309 5.28 4.34 -3.53
C PRO A 309 4.47 5.63 -3.70
N ASN A 310 4.84 6.46 -4.66
CA ASN A 310 4.12 7.69 -4.98
C ASN A 310 2.90 7.44 -5.89
N PHE A 311 2.16 8.49 -6.26
CA PHE A 311 0.98 8.35 -7.11
C PHE A 311 1.30 7.75 -8.48
N GLN A 312 2.43 8.10 -9.10
CA GLN A 312 2.84 7.53 -10.39
C GLN A 312 3.13 6.02 -10.26
N THR A 313 3.76 5.60 -9.18
CA THR A 313 4.01 4.19 -8.89
C THR A 313 2.70 3.45 -8.65
N ALA A 314 1.79 4.01 -7.86
CA ALA A 314 0.48 3.44 -7.57
C ALA A 314 -0.42 3.36 -8.80
N ALA A 315 -0.38 4.35 -9.69
CA ALA A 315 -1.13 4.33 -10.95
C ALA A 315 -0.73 3.14 -11.86
N LYS A 316 0.53 2.67 -11.79
CA LYS A 316 0.94 1.44 -12.50
C LYS A 316 0.26 0.19 -11.93
N VAL A 317 0.02 0.16 -10.63
CA VAL A 317 -0.76 -0.92 -9.99
C VAL A 317 -2.19 -0.87 -10.51
N ASP A 318 -2.85 0.28 -10.44
CA ASP A 318 -4.23 0.46 -10.93
C ASP A 318 -4.36 0.10 -12.41
N TYR A 319 -3.35 0.44 -13.24
CA TYR A 319 -3.28 0.02 -14.63
C TYR A 319 -3.22 -1.50 -14.78
N LEU A 320 -2.34 -2.18 -14.01
CA LEU A 320 -2.25 -3.64 -14.04
C LEU A 320 -3.58 -4.30 -13.66
N LEU A 321 -4.23 -3.84 -12.57
CA LEU A 321 -5.52 -4.38 -12.16
C LEU A 321 -6.60 -4.19 -13.24
N GLU A 322 -6.57 -3.06 -13.97
CA GLU A 322 -7.48 -2.84 -15.10
C GLU A 322 -7.21 -3.82 -16.25
N GLN A 323 -5.93 -4.08 -16.60
CA GLN A 323 -5.57 -5.09 -17.61
C GLN A 323 -6.04 -6.49 -17.21
N VAL A 324 -5.94 -6.85 -15.92
CA VAL A 324 -6.46 -8.13 -15.39
C VAL A 324 -7.97 -8.24 -15.61
N ARG A 325 -8.73 -7.18 -15.32
CA ARG A 325 -10.18 -7.15 -15.55
C ARG A 325 -10.55 -7.21 -17.03
N CYS A 326 -9.83 -6.50 -17.88
CA CYS A 326 -10.06 -6.55 -19.34
C CYS A 326 -9.81 -7.96 -19.88
N LYS A 327 -8.70 -8.60 -19.47
CA LYS A 327 -8.34 -9.93 -19.95
C LYS A 327 -9.33 -11.02 -19.53
N ALA A 328 -9.92 -10.92 -18.36
CA ALA A 328 -10.93 -11.87 -17.89
C ALA A 328 -12.26 -11.79 -18.66
N ASN A 329 -12.50 -10.71 -19.39
CA ASN A 329 -13.72 -10.51 -20.19
C ASN A 329 -13.53 -10.91 -21.68
N GLU A 330 -12.31 -11.28 -22.10
CA GLU A 330 -11.99 -11.85 -23.40
C GLU A 330 -12.23 -13.37 -23.43
#